data_a6587cfb3402144b50e98d363a4501e6
#
_entry.id   a6587cfb3402144b50e98d363a4501e6
#
_cell.length_a   1.000
_cell.length_b   1.000
_cell.length_c   1.000
_cell.angle_alpha   90.00
_cell.angle_beta   90.00
_cell.angle_gamma   90.00
#
_symmetry.space_group_name_H-M   'P 1'
#
loop_
_entity.id
_entity.type
_entity.pdbx_description
1 polymer ?
#
loop_
_entity_poly.entity_id
_entity_poly.type
_entity_poly.pdbx_seq_one_letter_code
_entity_poly.pdbx_strand_id
1 'polypeptide(L)'
;MELKRVVITGIGAISPLGHTAQETWEAVVAGKSGAGPITLFDASKFKTTFACEVKGFDVAKYIDRKEARRLDRYAQFAMVAAEECTADSKLDLDKVNKNRVGVVIASGIGGLGTFEEEVRGYDAEAGPRFNPFFIPKMISDISAGHVSMKYGFHGPNYSTASACASSTNALIDACHLVRLGKADVIIAGGAEASICAAGVGGFNAMNALSTRNDDPEGASRPFSASRDGFVMGEGAACLVVEELEHALARGAHIYAELVGTGLSADAYHLTATHPDGLGAKLVMTNALEDAGLSPEDIDYINVHGTSTPVGDISESKAIKEVFGEAAYKLNISSTKSMTGHLLGAAGAIEAVFALKAVEEDVVPPTINHASDDEDPEIDYKLNFTFNEAQRRPVRAALSNTFGFGGHNASVIFKKYVK
;
A
#
# COMPACT_ATOMS: atom_id res chain seq x y z
N MET A 1 12.95 29.25 -3.28
CA MET A 1 13.30 28.08 -4.13
C MET A 1 11.98 27.63 -4.73
N GLU A 2 11.90 27.56 -6.04
CA GLU A 2 10.73 27.02 -6.72
C GLU A 2 10.71 25.51 -6.55
N LEU A 3 9.58 24.96 -6.12
CA LEU A 3 9.42 23.52 -5.96
C LEU A 3 9.28 22.86 -7.34
N LYS A 4 9.96 21.74 -7.53
CA LYS A 4 9.88 20.97 -8.78
C LYS A 4 8.56 20.18 -8.84
N ARG A 5 8.03 19.99 -10.05
CA ARG A 5 6.89 19.12 -10.28
C ARG A 5 7.32 17.66 -10.27
N VAL A 6 6.45 16.79 -9.76
CA VAL A 6 6.74 15.38 -9.55
C VAL A 6 5.72 14.51 -10.30
N VAL A 7 6.22 13.55 -11.06
CA VAL A 7 5.40 12.63 -11.85
C VAL A 7 5.75 11.18 -11.54
N ILE A 8 4.85 10.28 -11.88
CA ILE A 8 5.07 8.83 -11.80
C ILE A 8 5.30 8.30 -13.22
N THR A 9 6.44 7.65 -13.41
CA THR A 9 6.89 7.18 -14.73
C THR A 9 7.07 5.68 -14.85
N GLY A 10 6.90 4.95 -13.75
CA GLY A 10 6.93 3.50 -13.72
C GLY A 10 6.22 2.94 -12.51
N ILE A 11 5.61 1.78 -12.67
CA ILE A 11 4.89 1.03 -11.64
C ILE A 11 5.28 -0.44 -11.65
N GLY A 12 5.27 -1.06 -10.47
CA GLY A 12 5.46 -2.50 -10.33
C GLY A 12 4.78 -3.00 -9.07
N ALA A 13 4.22 -4.20 -9.14
CA ALA A 13 3.52 -4.79 -8.01
C ALA A 13 3.55 -6.32 -8.02
N ILE A 14 3.52 -6.89 -6.82
CA ILE A 14 3.21 -8.29 -6.58
C ILE A 14 2.21 -8.38 -5.43
N SER A 15 1.11 -9.09 -5.64
CA SER A 15 -0.02 -9.09 -4.74
C SER A 15 -0.73 -10.46 -4.72
N PRO A 16 -1.71 -10.68 -3.84
CA PRO A 16 -2.55 -11.88 -3.87
C PRO A 16 -3.33 -12.09 -5.18
N LEU A 17 -3.44 -11.03 -6.00
CA LEU A 17 -4.23 -11.00 -7.23
C LEU A 17 -3.39 -11.16 -8.50
N GLY A 18 -2.08 -10.95 -8.44
CA GLY A 18 -1.18 -11.03 -9.60
C GLY A 18 0.27 -10.79 -9.23
N HIS A 19 1.17 -11.20 -10.11
CA HIS A 19 2.61 -11.04 -9.93
C HIS A 19 3.18 -9.83 -10.68
N THR A 20 2.31 -9.06 -11.32
CA THR A 20 2.62 -7.79 -11.99
C THR A 20 1.58 -6.73 -11.62
N ALA A 21 1.93 -5.45 -11.83
CA ALA A 21 0.99 -4.34 -11.63
C ALA A 21 -0.22 -4.47 -12.56
N GLN A 22 -0.02 -4.91 -13.81
CA GLN A 22 -1.10 -5.09 -14.78
C GLN A 22 -2.06 -6.23 -14.40
N GLU A 23 -1.52 -7.42 -14.07
CA GLU A 23 -2.35 -8.55 -13.61
C GLU A 23 -3.16 -8.19 -12.36
N THR A 24 -2.52 -7.51 -11.41
CA THR A 24 -3.17 -7.05 -10.18
C THR A 24 -4.28 -6.05 -10.49
N TRP A 25 -4.05 -5.07 -11.35
CA TRP A 25 -5.05 -4.08 -11.74
C TRP A 25 -6.26 -4.71 -12.45
N GLU A 26 -6.02 -5.59 -13.42
CA GLU A 26 -7.11 -6.30 -14.12
C GLU A 26 -7.98 -7.11 -13.16
N ALA A 27 -7.37 -7.79 -12.19
CA ALA A 27 -8.09 -8.56 -11.18
C ALA A 27 -8.89 -7.67 -10.23
N VAL A 28 -8.33 -6.51 -9.82
CA VAL A 28 -9.00 -5.52 -8.98
C VAL A 28 -10.20 -4.90 -9.70
N VAL A 29 -10.07 -4.51 -10.97
CA VAL A 29 -11.18 -4.00 -11.78
C VAL A 29 -12.28 -5.06 -11.97
N ALA A 30 -11.88 -6.32 -12.10
CA ALA A 30 -12.81 -7.45 -12.21
C ALA A 30 -13.45 -7.88 -10.88
N GLY A 31 -13.14 -7.21 -9.75
CA GLY A 31 -13.73 -7.52 -8.44
C GLY A 31 -13.30 -8.89 -7.88
N LYS A 32 -12.11 -9.39 -8.19
CA LYS A 32 -11.65 -10.70 -7.72
C LYS A 32 -11.14 -10.62 -6.28
N SER A 33 -11.53 -11.58 -5.44
CA SER A 33 -10.98 -11.74 -4.10
C SER A 33 -9.65 -12.52 -4.13
N GLY A 34 -8.65 -12.04 -3.39
CA GLY A 34 -7.38 -12.73 -3.15
C GLY A 34 -7.39 -13.66 -1.93
N ALA A 35 -8.45 -13.59 -1.12
CA ALA A 35 -8.54 -14.35 0.12
C ALA A 35 -8.67 -15.86 -0.10
N GLY A 36 -8.13 -16.62 0.82
CA GLY A 36 -8.21 -18.08 0.82
C GLY A 36 -7.56 -18.67 2.07
N PRO A 37 -7.63 -20.00 2.25
CA PRO A 37 -7.00 -20.66 3.38
C PRO A 37 -5.49 -20.35 3.45
N ILE A 38 -4.98 -20.15 4.67
CA ILE A 38 -3.54 -20.00 4.92
C ILE A 38 -2.84 -21.31 4.55
N THR A 39 -1.78 -21.21 3.72
CA THR A 39 -0.97 -22.33 3.28
C THR A 39 0.49 -22.25 3.76
N LEU A 40 0.92 -21.09 4.24
CA LEU A 40 2.31 -20.84 4.66
C LEU A 40 2.68 -21.51 5.99
N PHE A 41 1.68 -21.82 6.82
CA PHE A 41 1.84 -22.56 8.08
C PHE A 41 0.54 -23.24 8.48
N ASP A 42 0.56 -24.15 9.48
CA ASP A 42 -0.66 -24.76 10.01
C ASP A 42 -1.46 -23.79 10.88
N ALA A 43 -2.50 -23.22 10.30
CA ALA A 43 -3.40 -22.25 10.95
C ALA A 43 -4.60 -22.92 11.64
N SER A 44 -4.73 -24.25 11.67
CA SER A 44 -5.92 -24.99 12.14
C SER A 44 -6.35 -24.67 13.59
N LYS A 45 -5.41 -24.19 14.42
CA LYS A 45 -5.67 -23.81 15.82
C LYS A 45 -5.83 -22.29 16.04
N PHE A 46 -5.77 -21.51 14.99
CA PHE A 46 -5.90 -20.05 15.07
C PHE A 46 -7.38 -19.62 14.97
N LYS A 47 -7.72 -18.44 15.52
CA LYS A 47 -9.05 -17.87 15.36
C LYS A 47 -9.37 -17.55 13.90
N THR A 48 -8.36 -17.10 13.14
CA THR A 48 -8.42 -16.82 11.72
C THR A 48 -7.55 -17.81 10.96
N THR A 49 -8.13 -18.52 9.98
CA THR A 49 -7.47 -19.59 9.22
C THR A 49 -7.26 -19.24 7.75
N PHE A 50 -7.50 -18.00 7.38
CA PHE A 50 -7.42 -17.50 6.01
C PHE A 50 -6.67 -16.16 5.94
N ALA A 51 -6.17 -15.85 4.76
CA ALA A 51 -5.44 -14.61 4.44
C ALA A 51 -5.41 -14.39 2.93
N CYS A 52 -4.92 -13.24 2.49
CA CYS A 52 -4.61 -12.94 1.10
C CYS A 52 -3.11 -13.18 0.86
N GLU A 53 -2.73 -14.43 0.58
CA GLU A 53 -1.35 -14.82 0.25
C GLU A 53 -1.02 -14.53 -1.20
N VAL A 54 0.23 -14.20 -1.51
CA VAL A 54 0.76 -14.21 -2.89
C VAL A 54 0.89 -15.65 -3.36
N LYS A 55 -0.06 -16.09 -4.19
CA LYS A 55 -0.19 -17.47 -4.62
C LYS A 55 0.82 -17.83 -5.72
N GLY A 56 1.40 -19.03 -5.66
CA GLY A 56 2.28 -19.55 -6.71
C GLY A 56 3.60 -18.77 -6.87
N PHE A 57 4.04 -18.05 -5.87
CA PHE A 57 5.30 -17.31 -5.91
C PHE A 57 6.50 -18.24 -5.88
N ASP A 58 7.19 -18.30 -6.99
CA ASP A 58 8.46 -19.01 -7.14
C ASP A 58 9.58 -17.97 -7.30
N VAL A 59 10.30 -17.72 -6.21
CA VAL A 59 11.38 -16.73 -6.16
C VAL A 59 12.47 -16.96 -7.21
N ALA A 60 12.70 -18.24 -7.60
CA ALA A 60 13.75 -18.58 -8.57
C ALA A 60 13.49 -18.04 -9.98
N LYS A 61 12.26 -17.61 -10.27
CA LYS A 61 11.92 -16.94 -11.53
C LYS A 61 12.39 -15.48 -11.59
N TYR A 62 12.67 -14.87 -10.43
CA TYR A 62 12.94 -13.44 -10.29
C TYR A 62 14.33 -13.13 -9.74
N ILE A 63 14.80 -13.96 -8.80
CA ILE A 63 16.00 -13.69 -8.01
C ILE A 63 16.89 -14.92 -8.03
N ASP A 64 18.21 -14.74 -8.23
CA ASP A 64 19.17 -15.82 -8.13
C ASP A 64 19.06 -16.55 -6.78
N ARG A 65 19.18 -17.87 -6.81
CA ARG A 65 18.98 -18.73 -5.63
C ARG A 65 19.90 -18.38 -4.45
N LYS A 66 21.12 -17.91 -4.72
CA LYS A 66 22.09 -17.54 -3.68
C LYS A 66 21.69 -16.22 -3.05
N GLU A 67 21.21 -15.28 -3.84
CA GLU A 67 20.70 -14.00 -3.37
C GLU A 67 19.38 -14.18 -2.61
N ALA A 68 18.43 -14.93 -3.14
CA ALA A 68 17.14 -15.21 -2.52
C ALA A 68 17.23 -15.77 -1.08
N ARG A 69 18.24 -16.58 -0.80
CA ARG A 69 18.51 -17.13 0.56
C ARG A 69 18.91 -16.06 1.59
N ARG A 70 19.36 -14.90 1.13
CA ARG A 70 19.78 -13.77 1.97
C ARG A 70 18.66 -12.77 2.22
N LEU A 71 17.49 -12.98 1.61
CA LEU A 71 16.32 -12.13 1.68
C LEU A 71 15.20 -12.82 2.47
N ASP A 72 14.52 -12.07 3.33
CA ASP A 72 13.21 -12.47 3.82
C ASP A 72 12.17 -12.33 2.68
N ARG A 73 11.02 -12.97 2.81
CA ARG A 73 9.94 -12.98 1.81
C ARG A 73 9.49 -11.55 1.45
N TYR A 74 9.38 -10.64 2.43
CA TYR A 74 9.00 -9.25 2.14
C TYR A 74 10.04 -8.54 1.25
N ALA A 75 11.32 -8.77 1.50
CA ALA A 75 12.38 -8.18 0.70
C ALA A 75 12.46 -8.81 -0.71
N GLN A 76 12.11 -10.10 -0.86
CA GLN A 76 11.94 -10.73 -2.17
C GLN A 76 10.83 -10.05 -2.97
N PHE A 77 9.68 -9.77 -2.35
CA PHE A 77 8.59 -9.03 -2.99
C PHE A 77 9.01 -7.60 -3.38
N ALA A 78 9.73 -6.90 -2.49
CA ALA A 78 10.26 -5.58 -2.80
C ALA A 78 11.16 -5.58 -4.04
N MET A 79 12.06 -6.59 -4.15
CA MET A 79 12.94 -6.74 -5.32
C MET A 79 12.17 -6.96 -6.61
N VAL A 80 11.11 -7.79 -6.58
CA VAL A 80 10.25 -8.06 -7.75
C VAL A 80 9.52 -6.79 -8.20
N ALA A 81 8.87 -6.11 -7.27
CA ALA A 81 8.14 -4.87 -7.58
C ALA A 81 9.08 -3.75 -8.06
N ALA A 82 10.26 -3.61 -7.45
CA ALA A 82 11.26 -2.63 -7.88
C ALA A 82 11.84 -2.93 -9.26
N GLU A 83 12.02 -4.20 -9.61
CA GLU A 83 12.46 -4.61 -10.94
C GLU A 83 11.42 -4.27 -12.01
N GLU A 84 10.15 -4.61 -11.76
CA GLU A 84 9.07 -4.31 -12.67
C GLU A 84 8.94 -2.79 -12.87
N CYS A 85 8.87 -1.98 -11.80
CA CYS A 85 8.70 -0.52 -11.95
C CYS A 85 9.90 0.14 -12.63
N THR A 86 11.12 -0.34 -12.40
CA THR A 86 12.32 0.16 -13.08
C THR A 86 12.27 -0.16 -14.58
N ALA A 87 11.89 -1.38 -14.94
CA ALA A 87 11.75 -1.79 -16.34
C ALA A 87 10.61 -1.03 -17.03
N ASP A 88 9.45 -0.89 -16.38
CA ASP A 88 8.29 -0.17 -16.87
C ASP A 88 8.61 1.31 -17.17
N SER A 89 9.37 1.96 -16.28
CA SER A 89 9.78 3.35 -16.44
C SER A 89 10.67 3.59 -17.67
N LYS A 90 11.28 2.55 -18.23
CA LYS A 90 12.27 2.64 -19.32
C LYS A 90 13.42 3.58 -18.99
N LEU A 91 13.79 3.67 -17.72
CA LEU A 91 14.94 4.47 -17.27
C LEU A 91 16.23 3.88 -17.86
N ASP A 92 16.99 4.69 -18.59
CA ASP A 92 18.27 4.27 -19.17
C ASP A 92 19.34 4.20 -18.07
N LEU A 93 19.56 2.98 -17.57
CA LEU A 93 20.46 2.72 -16.42
C LEU A 93 21.95 3.00 -16.72
N ASP A 94 22.32 3.11 -17.99
CA ASP A 94 23.68 3.43 -18.41
C ASP A 94 23.92 4.95 -18.50
N LYS A 95 22.85 5.73 -18.71
CA LYS A 95 22.93 7.18 -18.88
C LYS A 95 22.47 7.98 -17.67
N VAL A 96 21.55 7.42 -16.85
CA VAL A 96 21.04 8.13 -15.69
C VAL A 96 22.18 8.45 -14.69
N ASN A 97 22.12 9.64 -14.09
CA ASN A 97 23.04 9.97 -13.01
C ASN A 97 22.68 9.21 -11.73
N LYS A 98 23.31 8.07 -11.53
CA LYS A 98 23.04 7.17 -10.38
C LYS A 98 23.21 7.84 -9.01
N ASN A 99 23.98 8.93 -8.90
CA ASN A 99 24.09 9.71 -7.67
C ASN A 99 22.83 10.53 -7.38
N ARG A 100 21.93 10.64 -8.36
CA ARG A 100 20.65 11.37 -8.27
C ARG A 100 19.43 10.45 -8.27
N VAL A 101 19.65 9.12 -8.27
CA VAL A 101 18.59 8.11 -8.14
C VAL A 101 18.59 7.56 -6.72
N GLY A 102 17.49 7.74 -6.01
CA GLY A 102 17.29 7.25 -4.64
C GLY A 102 16.37 6.03 -4.57
N VAL A 103 16.29 5.44 -3.38
CA VAL A 103 15.39 4.31 -3.07
C VAL A 103 14.80 4.50 -1.68
N VAL A 104 13.47 4.55 -1.58
CA VAL A 104 12.73 4.66 -0.32
C VAL A 104 11.66 3.58 -0.29
N ILE A 105 11.96 2.44 0.31
CA ILE A 105 11.04 1.29 0.36
C ILE A 105 10.69 0.97 1.80
N ALA A 106 9.41 1.07 2.12
CA ALA A 106 8.86 0.88 3.45
C ALA A 106 8.58 -0.59 3.78
N SER A 107 8.59 -0.91 5.06
CA SER A 107 7.93 -2.08 5.63
C SER A 107 7.44 -1.73 7.03
N GLY A 108 6.24 -2.20 7.39
CA GLY A 108 5.67 -1.96 8.71
C GLY A 108 6.34 -2.79 9.80
N ILE A 109 6.70 -4.05 9.48
CA ILE A 109 7.21 -5.04 10.44
C ILE A 109 8.59 -5.60 10.02
N GLY A 110 8.87 -5.67 8.73
CA GLY A 110 10.08 -6.30 8.21
C GLY A 110 10.00 -7.82 8.22
N GLY A 111 11.13 -8.50 8.40
CA GLY A 111 11.27 -9.95 8.30
C GLY A 111 10.74 -10.73 9.51
N LEU A 112 9.46 -10.59 9.83
CA LEU A 112 8.83 -11.27 10.96
C LEU A 112 8.88 -12.80 10.84
N GLY A 113 8.71 -13.33 9.62
CA GLY A 113 8.83 -14.77 9.37
C GLY A 113 10.24 -15.29 9.65
N THR A 114 11.26 -14.56 9.23
CA THR A 114 12.66 -14.87 9.55
C THR A 114 12.90 -14.83 11.06
N PHE A 115 12.37 -13.81 11.76
CA PHE A 115 12.49 -13.71 13.21
C PHE A 115 11.86 -14.92 13.90
N GLU A 116 10.64 -15.28 13.53
CA GLU A 116 9.92 -16.44 14.09
C GLU A 116 10.70 -17.74 13.87
N GLU A 117 11.22 -17.97 12.67
CA GLU A 117 11.99 -19.18 12.32
C GLU A 117 13.27 -19.29 13.15
N GLU A 118 14.05 -18.24 13.24
CA GLU A 118 15.31 -18.22 13.98
C GLU A 118 15.12 -18.39 15.49
N VAL A 119 14.07 -17.76 16.08
CA VAL A 119 13.76 -17.90 17.50
C VAL A 119 13.22 -19.30 17.82
N ARG A 120 12.41 -19.90 16.94
CA ARG A 120 11.95 -21.28 17.12
C ARG A 120 13.08 -22.30 16.98
N GLY A 121 14.05 -22.03 16.11
CA GLY A 121 15.22 -22.88 15.91
C GLY A 121 16.31 -22.73 16.97
N TYR A 122 16.17 -21.79 17.89
CA TYR A 122 17.14 -21.55 18.95
C TYR A 122 17.11 -22.67 20.00
N ASP A 123 18.26 -23.31 20.20
CA ASP A 123 18.50 -24.29 21.24
C ASP A 123 19.50 -23.74 22.26
N ALA A 124 19.01 -23.45 23.46
CA ALA A 124 19.82 -22.88 24.54
C ALA A 124 20.92 -23.83 25.04
N GLU A 125 20.74 -25.16 24.95
CA GLU A 125 21.72 -26.16 25.37
C GLU A 125 22.85 -26.32 24.35
N ALA A 126 22.51 -26.23 23.05
CA ALA A 126 23.48 -26.27 21.95
C ALA A 126 24.28 -24.97 21.76
N GLY A 127 23.89 -23.90 22.46
CA GLY A 127 24.45 -22.57 22.35
C GLY A 127 23.88 -21.75 21.19
N PRO A 128 24.20 -20.43 21.12
CA PRO A 128 23.58 -19.52 20.16
C PRO A 128 24.11 -19.77 18.73
N ARG A 129 23.33 -20.45 17.93
CA ARG A 129 23.61 -20.68 16.50
C ARG A 129 22.50 -20.05 15.66
N PHE A 130 22.66 -18.76 15.33
CA PHE A 130 21.79 -18.05 14.43
C PHE A 130 22.38 -17.98 13.01
N ASN A 131 21.50 -17.83 12.02
CA ASN A 131 21.91 -17.58 10.65
C ASN A 131 22.71 -16.27 10.58
N PRO A 132 23.89 -16.22 9.92
CA PRO A 132 24.67 -15.00 9.76
C PRO A 132 23.89 -13.85 9.08
N PHE A 133 22.86 -14.17 8.32
CA PHE A 133 21.97 -13.20 7.67
C PHE A 133 20.70 -12.89 8.47
N PHE A 134 20.55 -13.42 9.69
CA PHE A 134 19.35 -13.21 10.50
C PHE A 134 18.99 -11.72 10.63
N ILE A 135 19.88 -10.91 11.18
CA ILE A 135 19.63 -9.49 11.35
C ILE A 135 19.41 -8.76 10.01
N PRO A 136 20.29 -8.91 8.99
CA PRO A 136 20.04 -8.31 7.67
C PRO A 136 18.72 -8.71 7.02
N LYS A 137 18.25 -9.93 7.22
CA LYS A 137 16.94 -10.39 6.68
C LYS A 137 15.77 -9.78 7.42
N MET A 138 15.92 -9.53 8.73
CA MET A 138 14.84 -9.11 9.61
C MET A 138 14.55 -7.60 9.54
N ILE A 139 15.58 -6.75 9.45
CA ILE A 139 15.43 -5.30 9.51
C ILE A 139 14.67 -4.74 8.31
N SER A 140 13.76 -3.78 8.56
CA SER A 140 12.81 -3.28 7.58
C SER A 140 13.43 -2.43 6.44
N ASP A 141 14.63 -1.90 6.64
CA ASP A 141 15.33 -1.02 5.69
C ASP A 141 16.14 -1.78 4.62
N ILE A 142 16.37 -3.07 4.84
CA ILE A 142 17.28 -3.83 3.97
C ILE A 142 16.76 -3.96 2.52
N SER A 143 15.46 -3.93 2.31
CA SER A 143 14.86 -3.97 0.98
C SER A 143 15.31 -2.78 0.11
N ALA A 144 15.34 -1.56 0.68
CA ALA A 144 15.87 -0.37 -0.01
C ALA A 144 17.35 -0.52 -0.32
N GLY A 145 18.13 -1.09 0.63
CA GLY A 145 19.55 -1.39 0.43
C GLY A 145 19.80 -2.36 -0.72
N HIS A 146 19.03 -3.44 -0.81
CA HIS A 146 19.16 -4.43 -1.88
C HIS A 146 18.85 -3.85 -3.27
N VAL A 147 17.79 -3.05 -3.40
CA VAL A 147 17.46 -2.38 -4.66
C VAL A 147 18.56 -1.40 -5.05
N SER A 148 19.06 -0.61 -4.11
CA SER A 148 20.18 0.33 -4.34
C SER A 148 21.43 -0.40 -4.82
N MET A 149 21.81 -1.51 -4.16
CA MET A 149 22.97 -2.32 -4.57
C MET A 149 22.81 -2.94 -5.95
N LYS A 150 21.60 -3.44 -6.27
CA LYS A 150 21.30 -4.08 -7.57
C LYS A 150 21.57 -3.14 -8.75
N TYR A 151 21.16 -1.87 -8.62
CA TYR A 151 21.26 -0.90 -9.71
C TYR A 151 22.44 0.07 -9.59
N GLY A 152 23.15 0.07 -8.47
CA GLY A 152 24.21 1.03 -8.17
C GLY A 152 23.67 2.44 -7.98
N PHE A 153 22.51 2.60 -7.35
CA PHE A 153 21.91 3.90 -7.04
C PHE A 153 22.50 4.46 -5.75
N HIS A 154 23.00 5.69 -5.79
CA HIS A 154 23.73 6.34 -4.69
C HIS A 154 23.02 7.57 -4.12
N GLY A 155 21.79 7.85 -4.56
CA GLY A 155 20.94 8.90 -3.98
C GLY A 155 20.42 8.52 -2.59
N PRO A 156 19.45 9.27 -2.05
CA PRO A 156 18.83 8.95 -0.75
C PRO A 156 18.36 7.50 -0.68
N ASN A 157 18.73 6.78 0.42
CA ASN A 157 18.40 5.36 0.56
C ASN A 157 18.06 5.07 2.02
N TYR A 158 16.77 4.78 2.28
CA TYR A 158 16.26 4.44 3.61
C TYR A 158 14.86 3.83 3.54
N SER A 159 14.33 3.44 4.69
CA SER A 159 12.96 2.94 4.87
C SER A 159 12.16 3.85 5.79
N THR A 160 10.86 3.95 5.56
CA THR A 160 9.89 4.56 6.47
C THR A 160 9.13 3.48 7.22
N ALA A 161 8.81 3.73 8.49
CA ALA A 161 8.03 2.83 9.34
C ALA A 161 6.99 3.63 10.12
N SER A 162 5.72 3.45 9.76
CA SER A 162 4.53 4.07 10.37
C SER A 162 3.32 3.14 10.26
N ALA A 163 3.55 1.86 10.62
CA ALA A 163 2.56 0.79 10.52
C ALA A 163 1.91 0.73 9.12
N CYS A 164 0.57 0.76 9.03
CA CYS A 164 -0.13 0.67 7.76
C CYS A 164 0.09 1.86 6.82
N ALA A 165 0.57 3.02 7.33
CA ALA A 165 0.87 4.21 6.54
C ALA A 165 2.30 4.23 5.97
N SER A 166 3.12 3.21 6.25
CA SER A 166 4.56 3.20 5.96
C SER A 166 4.87 3.50 4.48
N SER A 167 4.24 2.82 3.54
CA SER A 167 4.55 3.01 2.11
C SER A 167 3.96 4.30 1.53
N THR A 168 2.86 4.82 2.08
CA THR A 168 2.40 6.16 1.71
C THR A 168 3.41 7.22 2.17
N ASN A 169 3.96 7.07 3.38
CA ASN A 169 5.05 7.95 3.84
C ASN A 169 6.29 7.85 2.94
N ALA A 170 6.63 6.66 2.45
CA ALA A 170 7.72 6.50 1.49
C ALA A 170 7.49 7.30 0.19
N LEU A 171 6.25 7.30 -0.32
CA LEU A 171 5.86 8.10 -1.50
C LEU A 171 5.89 9.60 -1.20
N ILE A 172 5.44 10.02 -0.01
CA ILE A 172 5.48 11.43 0.44
C ILE A 172 6.92 11.91 0.55
N ASP A 173 7.79 11.14 1.19
CA ASP A 173 9.20 11.47 1.33
C ASP A 173 9.89 11.55 -0.04
N ALA A 174 9.62 10.59 -0.93
CA ALA A 174 10.14 10.60 -2.29
C ALA A 174 9.69 11.87 -3.06
N CYS A 175 8.40 12.22 -2.95
CA CYS A 175 7.86 13.45 -3.53
C CYS A 175 8.59 14.68 -3.00
N HIS A 176 8.76 14.80 -1.69
CA HIS A 176 9.45 15.93 -1.07
C HIS A 176 10.93 16.03 -1.48
N LEU A 177 11.64 14.89 -1.51
CA LEU A 177 13.04 14.87 -1.95
C LEU A 177 13.21 15.32 -3.40
N VAL A 178 12.30 14.90 -4.29
CA VAL A 178 12.30 15.32 -5.69
C VAL A 178 11.91 16.79 -5.81
N ARG A 179 10.81 17.24 -5.15
CA ARG A 179 10.37 18.65 -5.11
C ARG A 179 11.47 19.60 -4.66
N LEU A 180 12.26 19.18 -3.67
CA LEU A 180 13.38 19.95 -3.13
C LEU A 180 14.68 19.82 -3.94
N GLY A 181 14.67 19.08 -5.05
CA GLY A 181 15.83 18.86 -5.90
C GLY A 181 16.96 18.05 -5.24
N LYS A 182 16.65 17.19 -4.26
CA LYS A 182 17.62 16.30 -3.60
C LYS A 182 17.87 15.00 -4.39
N ALA A 183 16.92 14.62 -5.22
CA ALA A 183 17.03 13.53 -6.19
C ALA A 183 16.31 13.95 -7.48
N ASP A 184 16.60 13.29 -8.59
CA ASP A 184 15.88 13.45 -9.85
C ASP A 184 14.89 12.31 -10.02
N VAL A 185 15.21 11.12 -9.49
CA VAL A 185 14.40 9.91 -9.54
C VAL A 185 14.47 9.20 -8.19
N ILE A 186 13.35 8.69 -7.70
CA ILE A 186 13.32 7.80 -6.53
C ILE A 186 12.42 6.59 -6.83
N ILE A 187 12.94 5.40 -6.58
CA ILE A 187 12.11 4.19 -6.48
C ILE A 187 11.51 4.18 -5.09
N ALA A 188 10.21 4.40 -4.99
CA ALA A 188 9.49 4.50 -3.74
C ALA A 188 8.34 3.49 -3.66
N GLY A 189 8.10 2.95 -2.47
CA GLY A 189 7.01 2.01 -2.27
C GLY A 189 7.08 1.28 -0.95
N GLY A 190 6.60 0.05 -0.91
CA GLY A 190 6.66 -0.78 0.28
C GLY A 190 6.39 -2.25 0.04
N ALA A 191 6.82 -3.07 0.98
CA ALA A 191 6.67 -4.50 0.94
C ALA A 191 6.34 -5.06 2.35
N GLU A 192 5.50 -6.08 2.40
CA GLU A 192 5.16 -6.76 3.65
C GLU A 192 4.89 -8.25 3.40
N ALA A 193 5.35 -9.12 4.31
CA ALA A 193 5.09 -10.55 4.27
C ALA A 193 4.97 -11.12 5.69
N SER A 194 3.95 -10.65 6.41
CA SER A 194 3.75 -10.98 7.82
C SER A 194 2.73 -12.10 8.06
N ILE A 195 2.35 -12.88 7.01
CA ILE A 195 1.48 -14.05 7.14
C ILE A 195 2.32 -15.21 7.66
N CYS A 196 2.56 -15.21 8.95
CA CYS A 196 3.23 -16.26 9.72
C CYS A 196 2.50 -16.45 11.06
N ALA A 197 2.86 -17.46 11.84
CA ALA A 197 2.14 -17.76 13.07
C ALA A 197 2.22 -16.60 14.08
N ALA A 198 3.37 -15.93 14.20
CA ALA A 198 3.51 -14.76 15.06
C ALA A 198 2.65 -13.58 14.58
N GLY A 199 2.62 -13.30 13.28
CA GLY A 199 1.82 -12.21 12.69
C GLY A 199 0.32 -12.44 12.87
N VAL A 200 -0.18 -13.57 12.38
CA VAL A 200 -1.61 -13.92 12.50
C VAL A 200 -2.02 -14.05 13.97
N GLY A 201 -1.19 -14.73 14.81
CA GLY A 201 -1.45 -14.88 16.24
C GLY A 201 -1.48 -13.56 17.00
N GLY A 202 -0.57 -12.63 16.67
CA GLY A 202 -0.52 -11.30 17.26
C GLY A 202 -1.76 -10.47 16.96
N PHE A 203 -2.19 -10.42 15.69
CA PHE A 203 -3.42 -9.71 15.31
C PHE A 203 -4.69 -10.40 15.82
N ASN A 204 -4.72 -11.74 15.89
CA ASN A 204 -5.81 -12.48 16.55
C ASN A 204 -5.93 -12.16 18.04
N ALA A 205 -4.80 -11.99 18.75
CA ALA A 205 -4.78 -11.62 20.18
C ALA A 205 -5.41 -10.24 20.41
N MET A 206 -5.29 -9.34 19.44
CA MET A 206 -5.91 -8.00 19.45
C MET A 206 -7.37 -8.01 18.98
N ASN A 207 -7.92 -9.15 18.53
CA ASN A 207 -9.21 -9.26 17.86
C ASN A 207 -9.36 -8.30 16.66
N ALA A 208 -8.26 -8.11 15.92
CA ALA A 208 -8.22 -7.18 14.78
C ALA A 208 -8.60 -7.86 13.45
N LEU A 209 -8.42 -9.18 13.36
CA LEU A 209 -8.71 -9.96 12.16
C LEU A 209 -10.16 -10.45 12.12
N SER A 210 -10.72 -10.49 10.92
CA SER A 210 -11.97 -11.22 10.67
C SER A 210 -11.82 -12.70 11.04
N THR A 211 -12.88 -13.27 11.59
CA THR A 211 -12.97 -14.68 11.96
C THR A 211 -13.98 -15.47 11.10
N ARG A 212 -14.37 -14.92 9.95
CA ARG A 212 -15.29 -15.51 8.98
C ARG A 212 -14.63 -16.66 8.20
N ASN A 213 -14.25 -17.73 8.91
CA ASN A 213 -13.52 -18.87 8.35
C ASN A 213 -14.35 -19.72 7.37
N ASP A 214 -15.66 -19.62 7.42
CA ASP A 214 -16.61 -20.30 6.54
C ASP A 214 -16.81 -19.58 5.18
N ASP A 215 -16.41 -18.31 5.09
CA ASP A 215 -16.49 -17.50 3.88
C ASP A 215 -15.28 -16.56 3.76
N PRO A 216 -14.07 -17.07 3.48
CA PRO A 216 -12.86 -16.26 3.38
C PRO A 216 -12.93 -15.16 2.32
N GLU A 217 -13.50 -15.45 1.15
CA GLU A 217 -13.61 -14.49 0.04
C GLU A 217 -14.53 -13.32 0.38
N GLY A 218 -15.60 -13.58 1.17
CA GLY A 218 -16.54 -12.57 1.63
C GLY A 218 -16.15 -11.89 2.96
N ALA A 219 -15.00 -12.23 3.56
CA ALA A 219 -14.64 -11.76 4.89
C ALA A 219 -14.27 -10.27 4.93
N SER A 220 -13.49 -9.78 3.96
CA SER A 220 -13.21 -8.34 3.82
C SER A 220 -14.37 -7.65 3.13
N ARG A 221 -15.20 -6.96 3.93
CA ARG A 221 -16.46 -6.31 3.47
C ARG A 221 -16.58 -4.88 4.00
N PRO A 222 -15.68 -3.97 3.57
CA PRO A 222 -15.69 -2.60 4.06
C PRO A 222 -17.05 -1.94 3.90
N PHE A 223 -17.46 -1.17 4.91
CA PHE A 223 -18.72 -0.44 5.00
C PHE A 223 -19.97 -1.29 5.19
N SER A 224 -19.91 -2.62 5.22
CA SER A 224 -21.04 -3.50 5.54
C SER A 224 -21.25 -3.62 7.04
N ALA A 225 -22.49 -3.73 7.51
CA ALA A 225 -22.82 -3.85 8.94
C ALA A 225 -22.22 -5.11 9.58
N SER A 226 -22.14 -6.20 8.82
CA SER A 226 -21.63 -7.50 9.29
C SER A 226 -20.10 -7.65 9.22
N ARG A 227 -19.34 -6.56 8.97
CA ARG A 227 -17.87 -6.58 9.00
C ARG A 227 -17.35 -6.84 10.41
N ASP A 228 -16.30 -7.64 10.55
CA ASP A 228 -15.82 -8.13 11.85
C ASP A 228 -14.30 -8.00 12.04
N GLY A 229 -13.60 -7.31 11.16
CA GLY A 229 -12.16 -7.12 11.20
C GLY A 229 -11.52 -7.18 9.82
N PHE A 230 -10.23 -6.89 9.73
CA PHE A 230 -9.53 -6.93 8.45
C PHE A 230 -9.07 -8.34 8.08
N VAL A 231 -8.85 -8.57 6.80
CA VAL A 231 -8.18 -9.76 6.27
C VAL A 231 -6.72 -9.40 5.99
N MET A 232 -5.80 -10.19 6.55
CA MET A 232 -4.37 -9.96 6.36
C MET A 232 -3.94 -10.28 4.93
N GLY A 233 -3.12 -9.42 4.34
CA GLY A 233 -2.54 -9.62 3.01
C GLY A 233 -1.01 -9.47 3.03
N GLU A 234 -0.36 -9.93 1.98
CA GLU A 234 1.07 -9.76 1.73
C GLU A 234 1.34 -9.28 0.30
N GLY A 235 2.50 -8.71 0.05
CA GLY A 235 2.90 -8.26 -1.28
C GLY A 235 3.81 -7.04 -1.25
N ALA A 236 4.00 -6.42 -2.40
CA ALA A 236 4.75 -5.20 -2.57
C ALA A 236 4.24 -4.37 -3.75
N ALA A 237 4.46 -3.08 -3.68
CA ALA A 237 4.41 -2.22 -4.86
C ALA A 237 5.51 -1.15 -4.79
N CYS A 238 6.05 -0.80 -5.96
CA CYS A 238 7.03 0.26 -6.14
C CYS A 238 6.62 1.15 -7.31
N LEU A 239 6.88 2.45 -7.15
CA LEU A 239 6.65 3.47 -8.14
C LEU A 239 7.95 4.21 -8.43
N VAL A 240 8.18 4.59 -9.67
CA VAL A 240 9.25 5.51 -10.06
C VAL A 240 8.72 6.93 -9.94
N VAL A 241 9.15 7.62 -8.90
CA VAL A 241 8.82 9.03 -8.59
C VAL A 241 9.92 9.89 -9.22
N GLU A 242 9.57 10.74 -10.18
CA GLU A 242 10.53 11.41 -11.04
C GLU A 242 10.22 12.92 -11.18
N GLU A 243 11.24 13.71 -11.32
CA GLU A 243 11.11 15.13 -11.64
C GLU A 243 10.59 15.30 -13.07
N LEU A 244 9.62 16.21 -13.25
CA LEU A 244 8.92 16.36 -14.52
C LEU A 244 9.84 16.67 -15.71
N GLU A 245 10.74 17.65 -15.57
CA GLU A 245 11.62 18.04 -16.67
C GLU A 245 12.63 16.92 -17.02
N HIS A 246 13.07 16.15 -16.02
CA HIS A 246 13.88 14.96 -16.24
C HIS A 246 13.08 13.89 -17.02
N ALA A 247 11.82 13.64 -16.66
CA ALA A 247 10.93 12.71 -17.34
C ALA A 247 10.66 13.14 -18.81
N LEU A 248 10.38 14.43 -19.02
CA LEU A 248 10.13 14.99 -20.36
C LEU A 248 11.37 14.91 -21.25
N ALA A 249 12.55 15.23 -20.70
CA ALA A 249 13.80 15.21 -21.46
C ALA A 249 14.18 13.83 -22.00
N ARG A 250 13.76 12.75 -21.33
CA ARG A 250 13.97 11.37 -21.77
C ARG A 250 12.75 10.75 -22.51
N GLY A 251 11.67 11.52 -22.68
CA GLY A 251 10.44 11.05 -23.35
C GLY A 251 9.70 9.96 -22.55
N ALA A 252 9.73 10.02 -21.22
CA ALA A 252 9.06 9.04 -20.38
C ALA A 252 7.55 9.01 -20.59
N HIS A 253 6.95 7.83 -20.41
CA HIS A 253 5.52 7.74 -20.15
C HIS A 253 5.24 8.34 -18.76
N ILE A 254 4.23 9.17 -18.65
CA ILE A 254 3.79 9.78 -17.40
C ILE A 254 2.39 9.25 -17.09
N TYR A 255 2.29 8.45 -16.05
CA TYR A 255 1.01 7.91 -15.56
C TYR A 255 0.12 9.00 -14.97
N ALA A 256 0.67 9.78 -14.05
CA ALA A 256 0.02 10.94 -13.43
C ALA A 256 1.07 11.83 -12.77
N GLU A 257 0.63 13.00 -12.34
CA GLU A 257 1.40 13.90 -11.49
C GLU A 257 1.04 13.65 -10.00
N LEU A 258 2.05 13.50 -9.14
CA LEU A 258 1.87 13.44 -7.68
C LEU A 258 1.85 14.88 -7.14
N VAL A 259 0.64 15.42 -6.98
CA VAL A 259 0.43 16.85 -6.73
C VAL A 259 0.25 17.19 -5.26
N GLY A 260 -0.28 16.28 -4.45
CA GLY A 260 -0.61 16.55 -3.06
C GLY A 260 -0.12 15.46 -2.11
N THR A 261 0.32 15.90 -0.94
CA THR A 261 0.79 15.04 0.15
C THR A 261 0.20 15.55 1.47
N GLY A 262 -0.33 14.67 2.28
CA GLY A 262 -0.88 15.00 3.60
C GLY A 262 -0.33 14.09 4.68
N LEU A 263 -0.03 14.66 5.83
CA LEU A 263 0.38 13.96 7.04
C LEU A 263 -0.41 14.51 8.23
N SER A 264 -0.83 13.63 9.14
CA SER A 264 -1.42 14.00 10.42
C SER A 264 -1.26 12.90 11.46
N ALA A 265 -1.66 13.17 12.69
CA ALA A 265 -1.74 12.18 13.75
C ALA A 265 -3.12 12.24 14.43
N ASP A 266 -3.66 11.06 14.81
CA ASP A 266 -4.89 11.01 15.61
C ASP A 266 -4.67 11.52 17.04
N ALA A 267 -3.48 11.29 17.59
CA ALA A 267 -3.12 11.61 18.98
C ALA A 267 -4.19 11.13 20.00
N TYR A 268 -4.72 9.93 19.77
CA TYR A 268 -5.89 9.42 20.49
C TYR A 268 -5.63 8.07 21.17
N HIS A 269 -5.31 7.03 20.40
CA HIS A 269 -5.13 5.66 20.93
C HIS A 269 -4.08 4.89 20.10
N LEU A 270 -3.48 3.82 20.70
CA LEU A 270 -2.44 3.04 20.03
C LEU A 270 -2.92 2.33 18.76
N THR A 271 -4.16 1.85 18.73
CA THR A 271 -4.68 0.99 17.64
C THR A 271 -6.04 1.41 17.12
N ALA A 272 -6.79 2.25 17.83
CA ALA A 272 -8.09 2.75 17.40
C ALA A 272 -7.94 4.13 16.75
N THR A 273 -8.69 4.36 15.67
CA THR A 273 -8.84 5.67 15.05
C THR A 273 -9.64 6.60 15.94
N HIS A 274 -9.44 7.91 15.78
CA HIS A 274 -10.26 8.91 16.48
C HIS A 274 -11.73 8.76 16.06
N PRO A 275 -12.69 8.64 17.00
CA PRO A 275 -14.09 8.32 16.66
C PRO A 275 -14.75 9.36 15.75
N ASP A 276 -14.36 10.64 15.87
CA ASP A 276 -14.84 11.74 15.02
C ASP A 276 -14.00 11.92 13.74
N GLY A 277 -13.06 11.00 13.44
CA GLY A 277 -12.23 11.07 12.25
C GLY A 277 -11.28 12.28 12.18
N LEU A 278 -10.87 12.86 13.31
CA LEU A 278 -10.07 14.08 13.34
C LEU A 278 -8.78 13.95 12.51
N GLY A 279 -7.98 12.89 12.71
CA GLY A 279 -6.76 12.68 11.95
C GLY A 279 -7.01 12.47 10.47
N ALA A 280 -8.07 11.71 10.13
CA ALA A 280 -8.49 11.49 8.74
C ALA A 280 -8.92 12.80 8.05
N LYS A 281 -9.64 13.68 8.76
CA LYS A 281 -10.00 15.02 8.25
C LYS A 281 -8.76 15.86 7.99
N LEU A 282 -7.87 15.95 8.96
CA LEU A 282 -6.65 16.75 8.86
C LEU A 282 -5.76 16.28 7.71
N VAL A 283 -5.56 14.97 7.55
CA VAL A 283 -4.67 14.46 6.52
C VAL A 283 -5.19 14.71 5.10
N MET A 284 -6.50 14.54 4.87
CA MET A 284 -7.13 14.86 3.59
C MET A 284 -7.11 16.37 3.30
N THR A 285 -7.38 17.20 4.29
CA THR A 285 -7.30 18.66 4.17
C THR A 285 -5.88 19.10 3.82
N ASN A 286 -4.87 18.58 4.54
CA ASN A 286 -3.47 18.89 4.27
C ASN A 286 -3.04 18.47 2.85
N ALA A 287 -3.52 17.32 2.37
CA ALA A 287 -3.23 16.88 1.01
C ALA A 287 -3.85 17.77 -0.06
N LEU A 288 -5.10 18.22 0.14
CA LEU A 288 -5.78 19.16 -0.76
C LEU A 288 -5.08 20.54 -0.78
N GLU A 289 -4.69 21.04 0.39
CA GLU A 289 -3.97 22.31 0.52
C GLU A 289 -2.59 22.24 -0.17
N ASP A 290 -1.81 21.16 0.03
CA ASP A 290 -0.52 20.97 -0.63
C ASP A 290 -0.67 20.86 -2.16
N ALA A 291 -1.75 20.25 -2.63
CA ALA A 291 -2.05 20.14 -4.06
C ALA A 291 -2.59 21.46 -4.66
N GLY A 292 -3.05 22.40 -3.86
CA GLY A 292 -3.78 23.57 -4.32
C GLY A 292 -5.10 23.19 -5.00
N LEU A 293 -5.75 22.12 -4.57
CA LEU A 293 -7.01 21.60 -5.10
C LEU A 293 -8.16 21.82 -4.14
N SER A 294 -9.36 21.96 -4.70
CA SER A 294 -10.61 21.97 -3.95
C SER A 294 -11.20 20.55 -3.85
N PRO A 295 -12.13 20.29 -2.91
CA PRO A 295 -12.85 19.02 -2.83
C PRO A 295 -13.50 18.59 -4.14
N GLU A 296 -14.00 19.53 -4.95
CA GLU A 296 -14.66 19.29 -6.24
C GLU A 296 -13.71 18.81 -7.36
N ASP A 297 -12.41 18.94 -7.14
CA ASP A 297 -11.39 18.47 -8.11
C ASP A 297 -11.10 16.97 -7.99
N ILE A 298 -11.50 16.35 -6.87
CA ILE A 298 -11.28 14.91 -6.61
C ILE A 298 -12.48 14.12 -7.13
N ASP A 299 -12.20 13.15 -8.00
CA ASP A 299 -13.20 12.24 -8.58
C ASP A 299 -13.23 10.87 -7.91
N TYR A 300 -12.14 10.49 -7.24
CA TYR A 300 -12.00 9.18 -6.60
C TYR A 300 -11.21 9.27 -5.29
N ILE A 301 -11.68 8.55 -4.26
CA ILE A 301 -10.93 8.30 -3.02
C ILE A 301 -10.74 6.79 -2.86
N ASN A 302 -9.48 6.33 -2.90
CA ASN A 302 -9.10 5.01 -2.41
C ASN A 302 -8.93 5.12 -0.90
N VAL A 303 -9.87 4.54 -0.16
CA VAL A 303 -9.93 4.68 1.29
C VAL A 303 -9.04 3.68 2.01
N HIS A 304 -8.72 3.98 3.27
CA HIS A 304 -8.11 2.99 4.14
C HIS A 304 -9.03 1.80 4.35
N GLY A 305 -10.30 1.99 4.67
CA GLY A 305 -11.40 1.04 4.59
C GLY A 305 -11.04 -0.41 4.89
N THR A 306 -10.64 -0.73 6.13
CA THR A 306 -10.09 -2.03 6.51
C THR A 306 -11.13 -3.08 6.85
N SER A 307 -12.42 -2.80 6.70
CA SER A 307 -13.50 -3.71 7.15
C SER A 307 -13.54 -3.86 8.67
N THR A 308 -13.16 -2.80 9.39
CA THR A 308 -13.24 -2.74 10.85
C THR A 308 -14.45 -1.88 11.28
N PRO A 309 -15.14 -2.26 12.37
CA PRO A 309 -16.37 -1.57 12.76
C PRO A 309 -16.20 -0.05 12.94
N VAL A 310 -15.20 0.38 13.68
CA VAL A 310 -14.98 1.80 13.99
C VAL A 310 -14.27 2.55 12.87
N GLY A 311 -13.30 1.90 12.20
CA GLY A 311 -12.46 2.54 11.20
C GLY A 311 -13.26 3.03 10.01
N ASP A 312 -14.12 2.19 9.46
CA ASP A 312 -14.91 2.50 8.27
C ASP A 312 -15.94 3.62 8.54
N ILE A 313 -16.56 3.63 9.75
CA ILE A 313 -17.47 4.71 10.16
C ILE A 313 -16.70 6.04 10.27
N SER A 314 -15.58 6.03 10.97
CA SER A 314 -14.76 7.22 11.19
C SER A 314 -14.29 7.84 9.88
N GLU A 315 -13.80 7.02 8.94
CA GLU A 315 -13.34 7.49 7.64
C GLU A 315 -14.48 8.04 6.77
N SER A 316 -15.64 7.36 6.72
CA SER A 316 -16.80 7.84 5.97
C SER A 316 -17.32 9.19 6.49
N LYS A 317 -17.35 9.38 7.81
CA LYS A 317 -17.69 10.68 8.44
C LYS A 317 -16.67 11.76 8.08
N ALA A 318 -15.38 11.45 8.13
CA ALA A 318 -14.31 12.39 7.76
C ALA A 318 -14.41 12.83 6.30
N ILE A 319 -14.69 11.91 5.38
CA ILE A 319 -14.90 12.25 3.95
C ILE A 319 -16.06 13.20 3.79
N LYS A 320 -17.21 12.95 4.43
CA LYS A 320 -18.38 13.86 4.36
C LYS A 320 -18.05 15.27 4.86
N GLU A 321 -17.30 15.38 5.96
CA GLU A 321 -16.95 16.69 6.53
C GLU A 321 -15.96 17.46 5.68
N VAL A 322 -14.95 16.78 5.09
CA VAL A 322 -13.93 17.44 4.26
C VAL A 322 -14.49 17.82 2.88
N PHE A 323 -15.27 16.93 2.26
CA PHE A 323 -15.72 17.09 0.88
C PHE A 323 -17.11 17.72 0.77
N GLY A 324 -17.90 17.77 1.86
CA GLY A 324 -19.24 18.35 1.85
C GLY A 324 -20.13 17.80 0.74
N GLU A 325 -20.74 18.66 -0.09
CA GLU A 325 -21.58 18.23 -1.22
C GLU A 325 -20.78 17.53 -2.34
N ALA A 326 -19.47 17.74 -2.43
CA ALA A 326 -18.63 17.05 -3.39
C ALA A 326 -18.48 15.55 -3.06
N ALA A 327 -18.60 15.15 -1.78
CA ALA A 327 -18.57 13.77 -1.35
C ALA A 327 -19.60 12.88 -2.08
N TYR A 328 -20.76 13.43 -2.43
CA TYR A 328 -21.84 12.72 -3.12
C TYR A 328 -21.64 12.63 -4.65
N LYS A 329 -20.58 13.24 -5.18
CA LYS A 329 -20.28 13.29 -6.61
C LYS A 329 -19.04 12.50 -7.01
N LEU A 330 -18.20 12.15 -6.04
CA LEU A 330 -17.01 11.34 -6.23
C LEU A 330 -17.27 9.85 -5.96
N ASN A 331 -16.38 9.00 -6.40
CA ASN A 331 -16.39 7.59 -6.05
C ASN A 331 -15.48 7.34 -4.84
N ILE A 332 -15.89 6.40 -4.01
CA ILE A 332 -15.13 5.87 -2.88
C ILE A 332 -14.96 4.38 -3.11
N SER A 333 -13.80 3.81 -2.89
CA SER A 333 -13.69 2.35 -2.82
C SER A 333 -12.58 1.89 -1.89
N SER A 334 -12.79 0.73 -1.25
CA SER A 334 -11.75 0.00 -0.53
C SER A 334 -11.32 -1.22 -1.34
N THR A 335 -10.14 -1.15 -1.92
CA THR A 335 -9.53 -2.27 -2.63
C THR A 335 -9.03 -3.38 -1.71
N LYS A 336 -8.99 -3.12 -0.38
CA LYS A 336 -8.72 -4.15 0.63
C LYS A 336 -9.81 -5.23 0.70
N SER A 337 -11.00 -4.96 0.15
CA SER A 337 -12.01 -6.01 -0.04
C SER A 337 -11.52 -7.15 -0.93
N MET A 338 -10.55 -6.89 -1.79
CA MET A 338 -9.97 -7.82 -2.78
C MET A 338 -8.56 -8.28 -2.42
N THR A 339 -7.66 -7.35 -2.10
CA THR A 339 -6.25 -7.64 -1.79
C THR A 339 -6.01 -8.10 -0.35
N GLY A 340 -6.98 -7.91 0.55
CA GLY A 340 -6.71 -7.87 1.97
C GLY A 340 -5.89 -6.63 2.35
N HIS A 341 -5.50 -6.53 3.59
CA HIS A 341 -4.68 -5.45 4.12
C HIS A 341 -3.20 -5.83 4.09
N LEU A 342 -2.43 -5.22 3.18
CA LEU A 342 -1.00 -5.49 3.01
C LEU A 342 -0.13 -4.76 4.05
N LEU A 343 -0.70 -4.31 5.16
CA LEU A 343 0.00 -3.62 6.26
C LEU A 343 0.90 -2.49 5.73
N GLY A 344 2.22 -2.56 5.96
CA GLY A 344 3.16 -1.53 5.53
C GLY A 344 3.25 -1.33 4.02
N ALA A 345 2.85 -2.31 3.22
CA ALA A 345 2.80 -2.22 1.76
C ALA A 345 1.46 -1.67 1.22
N ALA A 346 0.43 -1.53 2.07
CA ALA A 346 -0.92 -1.17 1.64
C ALA A 346 -0.97 0.13 0.84
N GLY A 347 -0.35 1.19 1.32
CA GLY A 347 -0.39 2.48 0.65
C GLY A 347 0.25 2.50 -0.73
N ALA A 348 1.30 1.70 -0.95
CA ALA A 348 1.97 1.63 -2.25
C ALA A 348 1.11 0.91 -3.29
N ILE A 349 0.49 -0.23 -2.92
CA ILE A 349 -0.39 -0.94 -3.85
C ILE A 349 -1.65 -0.12 -4.17
N GLU A 350 -2.21 0.57 -3.19
CA GLU A 350 -3.36 1.46 -3.34
C GLU A 350 -3.02 2.72 -4.15
N ALA A 351 -1.79 3.23 -4.03
CA ALA A 351 -1.29 4.28 -4.90
C ALA A 351 -1.25 3.83 -6.37
N VAL A 352 -0.84 2.59 -6.66
CA VAL A 352 -0.93 2.02 -8.01
C VAL A 352 -2.37 2.00 -8.51
N PHE A 353 -3.34 1.61 -7.68
CA PHE A 353 -4.74 1.60 -8.08
C PHE A 353 -5.32 3.00 -8.29
N ALA A 354 -5.00 3.95 -7.43
CA ALA A 354 -5.42 5.35 -7.60
C ALA A 354 -4.83 5.97 -8.88
N LEU A 355 -3.56 5.69 -9.15
CA LEU A 355 -2.85 6.10 -10.35
C LEU A 355 -3.49 5.51 -11.63
N LYS A 356 -3.76 4.20 -11.62
CA LYS A 356 -4.41 3.49 -12.75
C LYS A 356 -5.84 3.98 -12.98
N ALA A 357 -6.55 4.33 -11.91
CA ALA A 357 -7.89 4.93 -12.02
C ALA A 357 -7.84 6.29 -12.74
N VAL A 358 -6.83 7.12 -12.46
CA VAL A 358 -6.59 8.40 -13.15
C VAL A 358 -6.20 8.17 -14.61
N GLU A 359 -5.38 7.16 -14.91
CA GLU A 359 -4.93 6.85 -16.28
C GLU A 359 -6.06 6.34 -17.15
N GLU A 360 -6.83 5.34 -16.65
CA GLU A 360 -7.80 4.56 -17.43
C GLU A 360 -9.26 5.02 -17.31
N ASP A 361 -9.55 6.02 -16.44
CA ASP A 361 -10.91 6.49 -16.18
C ASP A 361 -11.84 5.35 -15.67
N VAL A 362 -11.30 4.51 -14.77
CA VAL A 362 -12.00 3.38 -14.14
C VAL A 362 -11.77 3.41 -12.64
N VAL A 363 -12.85 3.36 -11.85
CA VAL A 363 -12.77 3.22 -10.40
C VAL A 363 -13.03 1.77 -10.01
N PRO A 364 -12.09 1.10 -9.30
CA PRO A 364 -12.27 -0.28 -8.86
C PRO A 364 -13.33 -0.40 -7.78
N PRO A 365 -13.97 -1.58 -7.61
CA PRO A 365 -15.06 -1.74 -6.67
C PRO A 365 -14.59 -1.94 -5.22
N THR A 366 -15.51 -1.70 -4.29
CA THR A 366 -15.56 -2.35 -2.98
C THR A 366 -16.45 -3.58 -3.11
N ILE A 367 -15.90 -4.79 -3.01
CA ILE A 367 -16.69 -6.01 -3.14
C ILE A 367 -17.30 -6.46 -1.79
N ASN A 368 -18.18 -7.47 -1.84
CA ASN A 368 -18.79 -8.14 -0.68
C ASN A 368 -19.85 -7.33 0.08
N HIS A 369 -20.43 -6.32 -0.54
CA HIS A 369 -21.55 -5.59 0.05
C HIS A 369 -22.89 -6.15 -0.42
N ALA A 370 -23.83 -6.36 0.53
CA ALA A 370 -25.23 -6.69 0.24
C ALA A 370 -26.12 -5.52 0.66
N SER A 371 -27.18 -5.26 -0.10
CA SER A 371 -28.08 -4.12 0.13
C SER A 371 -28.90 -4.20 1.43
N ASP A 372 -28.93 -5.37 2.07
CA ASP A 372 -29.56 -5.61 3.38
C ASP A 372 -28.53 -5.65 4.53
N ASP A 373 -27.25 -5.37 4.24
CA ASP A 373 -26.14 -5.35 5.21
C ASP A 373 -25.62 -3.91 5.44
N GLU A 374 -26.54 -2.97 5.63
CA GLU A 374 -26.23 -1.56 5.85
C GLU A 374 -26.02 -1.23 7.34
N ASP A 375 -24.93 -0.51 7.63
CA ASP A 375 -24.61 0.02 8.96
C ASP A 375 -25.33 1.37 9.16
N PRO A 376 -26.18 1.54 10.20
CA PRO A 376 -26.94 2.77 10.40
C PRO A 376 -26.10 4.03 10.65
N GLU A 377 -24.81 3.89 10.93
CA GLU A 377 -23.89 5.03 11.11
C GLU A 377 -23.20 5.47 9.81
N ILE A 378 -23.41 4.75 8.71
CA ILE A 378 -22.80 5.03 7.40
C ILE A 378 -23.86 5.61 6.46
N ASP A 379 -23.50 6.66 5.73
CA ASP A 379 -24.37 7.29 4.75
C ASP A 379 -24.22 6.67 3.37
N TYR A 380 -25.10 5.76 3.01
CA TYR A 380 -25.10 5.04 1.71
C TYR A 380 -25.58 5.89 0.52
N LYS A 381 -25.80 7.18 0.71
CA LYS A 381 -25.89 8.13 -0.44
C LYS A 381 -24.51 8.43 -1.03
N LEU A 382 -23.44 8.15 -0.29
CA LEU A 382 -22.07 8.15 -0.80
C LEU A 382 -21.90 7.00 -1.81
N ASN A 383 -21.16 7.25 -2.89
CA ASN A 383 -20.89 6.22 -3.88
C ASN A 383 -19.67 5.37 -3.50
N PHE A 384 -19.86 4.33 -2.70
CA PHE A 384 -18.81 3.39 -2.30
C PHE A 384 -18.37 2.42 -3.42
N THR A 385 -18.86 2.61 -4.64
CA THR A 385 -18.52 1.78 -5.81
C THR A 385 -18.70 0.29 -5.53
N PHE A 386 -19.85 -0.09 -4.97
CA PHE A 386 -20.07 -1.45 -4.51
C PHE A 386 -20.12 -2.47 -5.64
N ASN A 387 -19.41 -3.58 -5.47
CA ASN A 387 -19.39 -4.83 -6.20
C ASN A 387 -18.95 -4.77 -7.67
N GLU A 388 -19.09 -3.63 -8.34
CA GLU A 388 -18.75 -3.48 -9.75
C GLU A 388 -17.92 -2.20 -9.97
N ALA A 389 -16.87 -2.31 -10.80
CA ALA A 389 -16.07 -1.16 -11.20
C ALA A 389 -16.91 -0.14 -11.99
N GLN A 390 -16.65 1.14 -11.79
CA GLN A 390 -17.38 2.22 -12.47
C GLN A 390 -16.46 2.98 -13.41
N ARG A 391 -16.87 3.11 -14.68
CA ARG A 391 -16.18 3.95 -15.68
C ARG A 391 -16.69 5.38 -15.59
N ARG A 392 -15.77 6.31 -15.38
CA ARG A 392 -16.03 7.75 -15.39
C ARG A 392 -14.71 8.50 -15.57
N PRO A 393 -14.72 9.76 -16.03
CA PRO A 393 -13.53 10.59 -15.99
C PRO A 393 -12.99 10.73 -14.55
N VAL A 394 -11.70 10.43 -14.36
CA VAL A 394 -10.99 10.59 -13.08
C VAL A 394 -9.84 11.59 -13.30
N ARG A 395 -10.10 12.85 -12.98
CA ARG A 395 -9.11 13.94 -13.11
C ARG A 395 -8.06 13.89 -12.01
N ALA A 396 -8.51 13.57 -10.79
CA ALA A 396 -7.63 13.37 -9.65
C ALA A 396 -8.21 12.30 -8.70
N ALA A 397 -7.29 11.52 -8.11
CA ALA A 397 -7.58 10.51 -7.11
C ALA A 397 -6.76 10.75 -5.85
N LEU A 398 -7.40 10.61 -4.68
CA LEU A 398 -6.78 10.67 -3.37
C LEU A 398 -6.69 9.25 -2.80
N SER A 399 -5.58 8.88 -2.18
CA SER A 399 -5.39 7.61 -1.49
C SER A 399 -5.04 7.83 -0.03
N ASN A 400 -5.81 7.21 0.88
CA ASN A 400 -5.67 7.31 2.32
C ASN A 400 -5.06 6.06 2.94
N THR A 401 -4.17 6.24 3.90
CA THR A 401 -3.72 5.16 4.80
C THR A 401 -3.66 5.64 6.24
N PHE A 402 -4.22 4.86 7.15
CA PHE A 402 -4.26 5.13 8.58
C PHE A 402 -3.61 3.98 9.34
N GLY A 403 -2.54 4.27 10.09
CA GLY A 403 -1.73 3.27 10.77
C GLY A 403 -1.93 3.25 12.28
N PHE A 404 -1.70 2.10 12.89
CA PHE A 404 -1.57 1.99 14.34
C PHE A 404 -0.52 2.99 14.84
N GLY A 405 -0.76 3.59 16.02
CA GLY A 405 -0.01 4.76 16.50
C GLY A 405 -0.66 6.08 16.10
N GLY A 406 -1.77 6.04 15.33
CA GLY A 406 -2.48 7.22 14.85
C GLY A 406 -1.77 7.91 13.68
N HIS A 407 -0.97 7.17 12.93
CA HIS A 407 -0.25 7.69 11.75
C HIS A 407 -1.20 7.79 10.56
N ASN A 408 -1.42 8.98 10.04
CA ASN A 408 -2.26 9.20 8.87
C ASN A 408 -1.44 9.81 7.73
N ALA A 409 -1.59 9.24 6.54
CA ALA A 409 -0.92 9.69 5.32
C ALA A 409 -1.87 9.64 4.14
N SER A 410 -1.84 10.69 3.30
CA SER A 410 -2.63 10.78 2.06
C SER A 410 -1.78 11.32 0.92
N VAL A 411 -2.03 10.81 -0.28
CA VAL A 411 -1.41 11.28 -1.52
C VAL A 411 -2.49 11.56 -2.57
N ILE A 412 -2.24 12.55 -3.43
CA ILE A 412 -3.14 12.91 -4.53
C ILE A 412 -2.40 12.79 -5.85
N PHE A 413 -2.95 11.95 -6.74
CA PHE A 413 -2.53 11.82 -8.12
C PHE A 413 -3.48 12.58 -9.03
N LYS A 414 -2.95 13.37 -9.94
CA LYS A 414 -3.71 14.17 -10.90
C LYS A 414 -3.31 13.79 -12.32
N LYS A 415 -4.29 13.71 -13.21
CA LYS A 415 -4.07 13.45 -14.64
C LYS A 415 -3.10 14.46 -15.21
N TYR A 416 -1.99 13.96 -15.77
CA TYR A 416 -1.02 14.83 -16.43
C TYR A 416 -1.59 15.35 -17.74
N VAL A 417 -1.55 16.66 -17.92
CA VAL A 417 -1.93 17.33 -19.16
C VAL A 417 -0.69 18.09 -19.65
N LYS A 418 -0.31 17.80 -20.91
CA LYS A 418 0.87 18.42 -21.57
C LYS A 418 0.69 19.91 -21.74
#